data_68ef77380ca9d0abe7f5ea7af03db1f0
#
_entry.id   68ef77380ca9d0abe7f5ea7af03db1f0
#
_cell.length_a   1.000
_cell.length_b   1.000
_cell.length_c   1.000
_cell.angle_alpha   90.00
_cell.angle_beta   90.00
_cell.angle_gamma   90.00
#
_symmetry.space_group_name_H-M   'P 1'
#
loop_
_entity.id
_entity.type
_entity.pdbx_description
1 polymer ?
#
loop_
_entity_poly.entity_id
_entity_poly.type
_entity_poly.pdbx_seq_one_letter_code
_entity_poly.pdbx_strand_id
1 'polypeptide(L)'
;MKKRILSMLLVLVLALALFPTAAFAASSEEEALGEINIFDGGTELSYLSINGRVRDLIYTYYNYTDSNGRTKEIPAYCVNPNIKGVPQTVAVGESIKYLAEEKTSDPKVLGIVANGYPTLGLWELKLNDKYEAYYATKMALWTYLLGHWDINNMKVNPALKGEELERAQAVLAATKDIYRRGTNWNELLEPNITCTPDRSVAYDVTINGQQYQQQIFTFWSKTWVCDYHVSVSFTDPASVPAGTKIVDMQNNEITALKTEATGDGYGAQFKVIYPKSAIAGTNGSVQLSFSTNVYKYAIFYATCAEVDKYGQLQNYMVDTDPTVNKRLSTYSTYGSDEPTDLPETGLIIRKYETGTTLPLEGALFEVVWPDGDTIGLFASNGSGQ
;
A
#
# COMPACT_ATOMS: atom_id res chain seq x y z
N MET A 1 -26.12 -44.76 23.89
CA MET A 1 -25.03 -43.78 23.65
C MET A 1 -24.72 -43.58 22.19
N LYS A 2 -24.44 -44.61 21.36
CA LYS A 2 -24.04 -44.46 19.95
C LYS A 2 -25.03 -43.64 19.07
N LYS A 3 -26.36 -43.76 19.26
CA LYS A 3 -27.37 -42.99 18.50
C LYS A 3 -27.39 -41.48 18.82
N ARG A 4 -27.05 -41.09 20.06
CA ARG A 4 -27.00 -39.65 20.46
C ARG A 4 -25.76 -38.96 19.94
N ILE A 5 -24.62 -39.67 19.86
CA ILE A 5 -23.36 -39.15 19.30
C ILE A 5 -23.52 -38.94 17.79
N LEU A 6 -24.17 -39.90 17.10
CA LEU A 6 -24.41 -39.78 15.65
C LEU A 6 -25.35 -38.59 15.32
N SER A 7 -26.39 -38.36 16.16
CA SER A 7 -27.30 -37.23 16.03
C SER A 7 -26.60 -35.88 16.29
N MET A 8 -25.71 -35.80 17.27
CA MET A 8 -24.92 -34.59 17.52
C MET A 8 -23.92 -34.31 16.39
N LEU A 9 -23.30 -35.35 15.84
CA LEU A 9 -22.37 -35.21 14.71
C LEU A 9 -23.11 -34.70 13.44
N LEU A 10 -24.33 -35.22 13.20
CA LEU A 10 -25.16 -34.80 12.07
C LEU A 10 -25.62 -33.35 12.19
N VAL A 11 -25.98 -32.89 13.40
CA VAL A 11 -26.35 -31.49 13.67
C VAL A 11 -25.15 -30.57 13.52
N LEU A 12 -23.96 -31.00 13.94
CA LEU A 12 -22.72 -30.22 13.76
C LEU A 12 -22.35 -30.08 12.28
N VAL A 13 -22.49 -31.15 11.47
CA VAL A 13 -22.22 -31.09 10.02
C VAL A 13 -23.26 -30.25 9.29
N LEU A 14 -24.55 -30.31 9.70
CA LEU A 14 -25.59 -29.44 9.14
C LEU A 14 -25.42 -27.96 9.53
N ALA A 15 -24.96 -27.67 10.77
CA ALA A 15 -24.67 -26.33 11.19
C ALA A 15 -23.48 -25.71 10.43
N LEU A 16 -22.45 -26.51 10.13
CA LEU A 16 -21.32 -26.12 9.27
C LEU A 16 -21.72 -25.89 7.81
N ALA A 17 -22.76 -26.60 7.31
CA ALA A 17 -23.25 -26.44 5.96
C ALA A 17 -24.22 -25.25 5.77
N LEU A 18 -24.71 -24.64 6.87
CA LEU A 18 -25.62 -23.49 6.87
C LEU A 18 -24.87 -22.14 7.03
N PHE A 19 -23.59 -22.16 7.31
CA PHE A 19 -22.79 -20.97 7.11
C PHE A 19 -22.72 -20.72 5.60
N PRO A 20 -23.20 -19.56 5.09
CA PRO A 20 -22.87 -19.21 3.74
C PRO A 20 -21.34 -19.29 3.69
N THR A 21 -20.83 -20.17 2.86
CA THR A 21 -19.50 -20.01 2.32
C THR A 21 -19.55 -18.69 1.56
N ALA A 22 -19.42 -17.56 2.28
CA ALA A 22 -18.85 -16.41 1.66
C ALA A 22 -17.55 -16.99 1.07
N ALA A 23 -17.54 -17.16 -0.24
CA ALA A 23 -16.31 -17.33 -0.95
C ALA A 23 -15.55 -16.05 -0.57
N PHE A 24 -14.74 -16.14 0.48
CA PHE A 24 -13.62 -15.27 0.63
C PHE A 24 -12.81 -15.56 -0.63
N ALA A 25 -13.02 -14.73 -1.66
CA ALA A 25 -12.01 -14.57 -2.66
C ALA A 25 -10.80 -14.16 -1.80
N ALA A 26 -9.93 -15.13 -1.52
CA ALA A 26 -8.56 -14.83 -1.21
C ALA A 26 -8.21 -13.82 -2.29
N SER A 27 -7.85 -12.61 -1.90
CA SER A 27 -7.17 -11.71 -2.81
C SER A 27 -5.95 -12.54 -3.21
N SER A 28 -6.01 -13.15 -4.39
CA SER A 28 -4.83 -13.74 -4.98
C SER A 28 -3.87 -12.56 -4.99
N GLU A 29 -2.85 -12.59 -4.13
CA GLU A 29 -1.66 -11.80 -4.40
C GLU A 29 -1.40 -12.08 -5.87
N GLU A 30 -1.40 -11.04 -6.69
CA GLU A 30 -0.97 -11.19 -8.08
C GLU A 30 0.52 -11.53 -7.99
N GLU A 31 0.80 -12.82 -7.89
CA GLU A 31 2.18 -13.34 -7.83
C GLU A 31 2.90 -13.09 -9.15
N ALA A 32 2.16 -12.76 -10.21
CA ALA A 32 2.68 -12.43 -11.53
C ALA A 32 1.68 -11.57 -12.32
N LEU A 33 2.18 -10.66 -13.16
CA LEU A 33 1.37 -9.97 -14.17
C LEU A 33 1.07 -10.86 -15.39
N GLY A 34 1.85 -11.93 -15.55
CA GLY A 34 1.77 -12.81 -16.72
C GLY A 34 2.28 -12.15 -18.00
N GLU A 35 1.61 -12.41 -19.12
CA GLU A 35 1.97 -11.87 -20.43
C GLU A 35 1.54 -10.41 -20.57
N ILE A 36 2.48 -9.53 -20.91
CA ILE A 36 2.25 -8.12 -21.19
C ILE A 36 2.86 -7.73 -22.53
N ASN A 37 2.40 -6.61 -23.10
CA ASN A 37 2.98 -6.02 -24.30
C ASN A 37 3.72 -4.73 -23.95
N ILE A 38 5.02 -4.68 -24.21
CA ILE A 38 5.82 -3.46 -24.03
C ILE A 38 5.92 -2.72 -25.37
N PHE A 39 5.50 -1.48 -25.37
CA PHE A 39 5.39 -0.61 -26.54
C PHE A 39 6.59 0.32 -26.67
N ASP A 40 6.97 0.62 -27.92
CA ASP A 40 7.80 1.77 -28.26
C ASP A 40 6.94 3.04 -28.24
N GLY A 41 7.24 3.96 -27.31
CA GLY A 41 6.54 5.24 -27.18
C GLY A 41 7.08 6.36 -28.08
N GLY A 42 8.15 6.12 -28.82
CA GLY A 42 8.68 6.96 -29.91
C GLY A 42 9.32 8.29 -29.51
N THR A 43 9.30 8.68 -28.22
CA THR A 43 9.89 9.94 -27.77
C THR A 43 11.31 9.71 -27.32
N GLU A 44 12.26 10.31 -28.05
CA GLU A 44 13.69 10.29 -27.72
C GLU A 44 14.04 11.44 -26.78
N LEU A 45 14.80 11.11 -25.71
CA LEU A 45 15.13 12.01 -24.61
C LEU A 45 16.63 11.99 -24.34
N SER A 46 17.27 13.15 -24.21
CA SER A 46 18.73 13.30 -24.11
C SER A 46 19.13 14.36 -23.08
N TYR A 47 18.60 14.32 -21.87
CA TYR A 47 18.79 15.37 -20.87
C TYR A 47 20.13 15.30 -20.14
N LEU A 48 20.64 14.09 -19.84
CA LEU A 48 21.77 13.91 -18.93
C LEU A 48 22.94 13.17 -19.57
N SER A 49 24.11 13.40 -18.99
CA SER A 49 25.34 12.67 -19.31
C SER A 49 25.96 12.08 -18.04
N ILE A 50 26.60 10.92 -18.19
CA ILE A 50 27.38 10.28 -17.13
C ILE A 50 28.63 9.66 -17.73
N ASN A 51 29.75 9.77 -17.02
CA ASN A 51 31.06 9.32 -17.50
C ASN A 51 31.41 9.88 -18.88
N GLY A 52 31.05 11.16 -19.14
CA GLY A 52 31.34 11.88 -20.39
C GLY A 52 30.46 11.45 -21.59
N ARG A 53 29.45 10.62 -21.39
CA ARG A 53 28.52 10.17 -22.45
C ARG A 53 27.11 10.64 -22.16
N VAL A 54 26.49 11.28 -23.15
CA VAL A 54 25.04 11.57 -23.12
C VAL A 54 24.28 10.25 -23.15
N ARG A 55 23.14 10.20 -22.45
CA ARG A 55 22.27 9.04 -22.40
C ARG A 55 20.96 9.34 -23.11
N ASP A 56 20.85 8.75 -24.29
CA ASP A 56 19.65 8.83 -25.10
C ASP A 56 18.69 7.71 -24.64
N LEU A 57 17.48 8.09 -24.27
CA LEU A 57 16.44 7.18 -23.81
C LEU A 57 15.22 7.35 -24.70
N ILE A 58 14.53 6.25 -24.99
CA ILE A 58 13.24 6.25 -25.63
C ILE A 58 12.21 5.84 -24.60
N TYR A 59 11.08 6.51 -24.57
CA TYR A 59 9.97 6.20 -23.69
C TYR A 59 9.39 4.84 -24.08
N THR A 60 9.24 3.94 -23.07
CA THR A 60 8.60 2.64 -23.22
C THR A 60 7.54 2.48 -22.16
N TYR A 61 6.45 1.81 -22.51
CA TYR A 61 5.31 1.61 -21.63
C TYR A 61 4.59 0.28 -21.90
N TYR A 62 3.72 -0.11 -20.99
CA TYR A 62 2.74 -1.15 -21.22
C TYR A 62 1.36 -0.66 -20.79
N ASN A 63 0.31 -1.31 -21.28
CA ASN A 63 -1.06 -0.99 -20.92
C ASN A 63 -1.52 -1.93 -19.81
N TYR A 64 -1.84 -1.37 -18.67
CA TYR A 64 -2.40 -2.08 -17.52
C TYR A 64 -3.90 -1.83 -17.45
N THR A 65 -4.71 -2.90 -17.32
CA THR A 65 -6.16 -2.78 -17.12
C THR A 65 -6.48 -3.11 -15.66
N ASP A 66 -7.01 -2.14 -14.92
CA ASP A 66 -7.35 -2.30 -13.51
C ASP A 66 -8.61 -3.19 -13.33
N SER A 67 -8.92 -3.55 -12.09
CA SER A 67 -10.09 -4.37 -11.73
C SER A 67 -11.44 -3.72 -12.12
N ASN A 68 -11.45 -2.43 -12.44
CA ASN A 68 -12.64 -1.70 -12.92
C ASN A 68 -12.72 -1.64 -14.46
N GLY A 69 -11.81 -2.32 -15.16
CA GLY A 69 -11.74 -2.34 -16.62
C GLY A 69 -11.15 -1.06 -17.24
N ARG A 70 -10.51 -0.19 -16.45
CA ARG A 70 -9.86 1.01 -16.97
C ARG A 70 -8.44 0.70 -17.38
N THR A 71 -8.10 1.03 -18.61
CA THR A 71 -6.73 0.87 -19.11
C THR A 71 -5.91 2.13 -18.83
N LYS A 72 -4.74 1.93 -18.24
CA LYS A 72 -3.74 2.95 -17.95
C LYS A 72 -2.44 2.61 -18.66
N GLU A 73 -1.77 3.64 -19.17
CA GLU A 73 -0.41 3.53 -19.67
C GLU A 73 0.56 3.62 -18.49
N ILE A 74 1.32 2.55 -18.26
CA ILE A 74 2.30 2.46 -17.17
C ILE A 74 3.72 2.40 -17.78
N PRO A 75 4.69 3.19 -17.29
CA PRO A 75 6.07 3.13 -17.76
C PRO A 75 6.69 1.75 -17.60
N ALA A 76 7.46 1.33 -18.61
CA ALA A 76 8.30 0.14 -18.55
C ALA A 76 9.77 0.57 -18.57
N TYR A 77 10.49 0.26 -17.50
CA TYR A 77 11.88 0.68 -17.32
C TYR A 77 12.85 -0.42 -17.72
N CYS A 78 13.53 -0.29 -18.84
CA CYS A 78 14.57 -1.24 -19.21
C CYS A 78 15.73 -1.23 -18.20
N VAL A 79 16.28 -2.42 -17.91
CA VAL A 79 17.26 -2.59 -16.81
C VAL A 79 18.70 -2.57 -17.26
N ASN A 80 19.00 -2.75 -18.54
CA ASN A 80 20.37 -2.81 -19.05
C ASN A 80 20.56 -2.01 -20.35
N PRO A 81 21.19 -0.81 -20.29
CA PRO A 81 21.41 0.04 -21.45
C PRO A 81 22.32 -0.54 -22.53
N ASN A 82 23.01 -1.63 -22.25
CA ASN A 82 23.96 -2.26 -23.19
C ASN A 82 23.33 -3.38 -24.03
N ILE A 83 22.07 -3.74 -23.76
CA ILE A 83 21.30 -4.75 -24.50
C ILE A 83 20.20 -4.05 -25.29
N LYS A 84 19.97 -4.48 -26.53
CA LYS A 84 18.92 -4.00 -27.40
C LYS A 84 17.54 -4.15 -26.73
N GLY A 85 16.70 -3.13 -26.83
CA GLY A 85 15.35 -3.10 -26.28
C GLY A 85 14.26 -3.04 -27.35
N VAL A 86 13.04 -2.82 -26.91
CA VAL A 86 11.85 -2.69 -27.79
C VAL A 86 12.05 -1.60 -28.83
N PRO A 87 12.51 -0.36 -28.50
CA PRO A 87 12.62 0.71 -29.47
C PRO A 87 13.63 0.47 -30.61
N GLN A 88 14.63 -0.37 -30.39
CA GLN A 88 15.60 -0.72 -31.42
C GLN A 88 15.17 -1.95 -32.25
N THR A 89 13.95 -2.48 -32.01
CA THR A 89 13.50 -3.77 -32.54
C THR A 89 12.24 -3.63 -33.38
N VAL A 90 11.29 -2.78 -32.97
CA VAL A 90 10.02 -2.55 -33.63
C VAL A 90 9.81 -1.07 -33.92
N ALA A 91 8.81 -0.73 -34.73
CA ALA A 91 8.47 0.65 -35.03
C ALA A 91 7.73 1.31 -33.85
N VAL A 92 7.71 2.65 -33.84
CA VAL A 92 6.96 3.47 -32.88
C VAL A 92 5.49 3.04 -32.86
N GLY A 93 4.97 2.80 -31.66
CA GLY A 93 3.60 2.33 -31.44
C GLY A 93 3.41 0.83 -31.58
N GLU A 94 4.41 0.08 -32.02
CA GLU A 94 4.42 -1.38 -31.98
C GLU A 94 4.94 -1.90 -30.64
N SER A 95 4.68 -3.17 -30.36
CA SER A 95 5.04 -3.81 -29.11
C SER A 95 5.67 -5.18 -29.27
N ILE A 96 6.34 -5.64 -28.25
CA ILE A 96 6.86 -6.99 -28.10
C ILE A 96 6.27 -7.60 -26.84
N LYS A 97 5.98 -8.88 -26.87
CA LYS A 97 5.47 -9.65 -25.72
C LYS A 97 6.58 -9.95 -24.73
N TYR A 98 6.26 -9.75 -23.46
CA TYR A 98 7.08 -10.05 -22.31
C TYR A 98 6.30 -10.84 -21.28
N LEU A 99 7.01 -11.65 -20.48
CA LEU A 99 6.47 -12.33 -19.30
C LEU A 99 6.96 -11.61 -18.06
N ALA A 100 6.02 -11.09 -17.27
CA ALA A 100 6.27 -10.35 -16.02
C ALA A 100 5.89 -11.23 -14.83
N GLU A 101 6.77 -12.16 -14.45
CA GLU A 101 6.51 -13.22 -13.46
C GLU A 101 7.34 -13.07 -12.20
N GLU A 102 8.50 -12.44 -12.26
CA GLU A 102 9.41 -12.32 -11.14
C GLU A 102 9.23 -10.97 -10.43
N LYS A 103 8.74 -11.01 -9.20
CA LYS A 103 8.61 -9.83 -8.33
C LYS A 103 9.97 -9.49 -7.73
N THR A 104 10.39 -8.22 -7.76
CA THR A 104 11.63 -7.81 -7.11
C THR A 104 11.53 -7.88 -5.60
N SER A 105 12.59 -8.38 -4.95
CA SER A 105 12.79 -8.35 -3.50
C SER A 105 13.79 -7.29 -3.05
N ASP A 106 14.31 -6.47 -3.98
CA ASP A 106 15.28 -5.42 -3.65
C ASP A 106 14.58 -4.16 -3.14
N PRO A 107 14.69 -3.82 -1.83
CA PRO A 107 14.00 -2.66 -1.26
C PRO A 107 14.45 -1.33 -1.89
N LYS A 108 15.68 -1.25 -2.41
CA LYS A 108 16.18 -0.01 -3.02
C LYS A 108 15.61 0.20 -4.41
N VAL A 109 15.41 -0.87 -5.18
CA VAL A 109 14.68 -0.82 -6.45
C VAL A 109 13.25 -0.35 -6.22
N LEU A 110 12.55 -0.96 -5.25
CA LEU A 110 11.22 -0.52 -4.84
C LEU A 110 11.21 0.93 -4.39
N GLY A 111 12.18 1.32 -3.57
CA GLY A 111 12.31 2.68 -3.08
C GLY A 111 12.53 3.70 -4.20
N ILE A 112 13.33 3.39 -5.22
CA ILE A 112 13.56 4.28 -6.36
C ILE A 112 12.26 4.46 -7.17
N VAL A 113 11.53 3.39 -7.47
CA VAL A 113 10.27 3.47 -8.21
C VAL A 113 9.19 4.18 -7.38
N ALA A 114 9.08 3.88 -6.08
CA ALA A 114 8.16 4.53 -5.17
C ALA A 114 8.40 6.04 -5.00
N ASN A 115 9.63 6.50 -5.17
CA ASN A 115 10.00 7.92 -5.17
C ASN A 115 10.13 8.51 -6.58
N GLY A 116 9.78 7.74 -7.62
CA GLY A 116 9.81 8.11 -9.02
C GLY A 116 8.43 8.15 -9.67
N TYR A 117 8.41 8.27 -10.98
CA TYR A 117 7.20 8.23 -11.81
C TYR A 117 6.81 6.77 -12.11
N PRO A 118 5.53 6.35 -12.11
CA PRO A 118 4.33 7.19 -11.96
C PRO A 118 3.84 7.33 -10.51
N THR A 119 4.52 6.75 -9.52
CA THR A 119 4.10 6.78 -8.11
C THR A 119 4.02 8.21 -7.59
N LEU A 120 5.05 9.02 -7.83
CA LEU A 120 4.99 10.45 -7.62
C LEU A 120 4.59 11.15 -8.94
N GLY A 121 3.67 12.09 -8.83
CA GLY A 121 3.21 12.88 -9.95
C GLY A 121 4.24 13.95 -10.37
N LEU A 122 3.94 14.64 -11.47
CA LEU A 122 4.81 15.68 -12.03
C LEU A 122 5.03 16.83 -11.04
N TRP A 123 4.01 17.16 -10.26
CA TRP A 123 4.10 18.22 -9.25
C TRP A 123 5.10 17.89 -8.14
N GLU A 124 5.04 16.68 -7.60
CA GLU A 124 5.95 16.23 -6.53
C GLU A 124 7.39 16.13 -7.05
N LEU A 125 7.55 15.70 -8.28
CA LEU A 125 8.86 15.60 -8.94
C LEU A 125 9.38 16.95 -9.46
N LYS A 126 8.53 17.99 -9.50
CA LYS A 126 8.84 19.33 -10.03
C LYS A 126 9.28 19.28 -11.49
N LEU A 127 8.60 18.48 -12.30
CA LEU A 127 8.87 18.26 -13.71
C LEU A 127 7.66 18.66 -14.56
N ASN A 128 7.89 18.96 -15.83
CA ASN A 128 6.87 19.55 -16.71
C ASN A 128 5.99 18.48 -17.38
N ASP A 129 6.55 17.32 -17.69
CA ASP A 129 5.84 16.25 -18.39
C ASP A 129 6.28 14.85 -17.97
N LYS A 130 5.49 13.85 -18.41
CA LYS A 130 5.74 12.44 -18.12
C LYS A 130 7.07 11.92 -18.66
N TYR A 131 7.58 12.51 -19.72
CA TYR A 131 8.81 12.06 -20.36
C TYR A 131 10.03 12.47 -19.54
N GLU A 132 10.03 13.71 -19.02
CA GLU A 132 11.04 14.16 -18.05
C GLU A 132 11.03 13.27 -16.79
N ALA A 133 9.84 12.97 -16.27
CA ALA A 133 9.67 12.16 -15.07
C ALA A 133 10.10 10.71 -15.28
N TYR A 134 9.76 10.12 -16.42
CA TYR A 134 10.24 8.80 -16.85
C TYR A 134 11.77 8.78 -16.95
N TYR A 135 12.36 9.79 -17.64
CA TYR A 135 13.80 9.89 -17.81
C TYR A 135 14.51 9.95 -16.46
N ALA A 136 14.06 10.83 -15.56
CA ALA A 136 14.66 11.00 -14.24
C ALA A 136 14.62 9.69 -13.43
N THR A 137 13.49 9.00 -13.41
CA THR A 137 13.32 7.72 -12.71
C THR A 137 14.20 6.63 -13.29
N LYS A 138 14.25 6.52 -14.62
CA LYS A 138 15.08 5.54 -15.33
C LYS A 138 16.57 5.75 -15.08
N MET A 139 17.02 7.00 -15.09
CA MET A 139 18.42 7.32 -14.80
C MET A 139 18.81 7.01 -13.36
N ALA A 140 17.90 7.21 -12.40
CA ALA A 140 18.09 6.82 -11.01
C ALA A 140 18.20 5.29 -10.87
N LEU A 141 17.28 4.54 -11.50
CA LEU A 141 17.31 3.07 -11.56
C LEU A 141 18.61 2.54 -12.16
N TRP A 142 19.02 3.04 -13.32
CA TRP A 142 20.27 2.59 -13.95
C TRP A 142 21.50 2.90 -13.11
N THR A 143 21.52 4.04 -12.44
CA THR A 143 22.63 4.41 -11.54
C THR A 143 22.78 3.37 -10.42
N TYR A 144 21.66 2.90 -9.86
CA TYR A 144 21.67 1.86 -8.84
C TYR A 144 22.03 0.48 -9.41
N LEU A 145 21.31 0.04 -10.45
CA LEU A 145 21.42 -1.31 -11.01
C LEU A 145 22.79 -1.62 -11.61
N LEU A 146 23.42 -0.64 -12.26
CA LEU A 146 24.72 -0.85 -12.91
C LEU A 146 25.88 -0.82 -11.91
N GLY A 147 25.72 -0.22 -10.74
CA GLY A 147 26.68 -0.22 -9.65
C GLY A 147 28.02 0.51 -9.90
N HIS A 148 28.35 0.80 -11.16
CA HIS A 148 29.58 1.52 -11.55
C HIS A 148 29.32 2.98 -11.97
N TRP A 149 28.08 3.44 -11.91
CA TRP A 149 27.73 4.83 -12.11
C TRP A 149 27.67 5.55 -10.77
N ASP A 150 28.33 6.72 -10.70
CA ASP A 150 28.25 7.59 -9.53
C ASP A 150 27.26 8.73 -9.82
N ILE A 151 26.21 8.82 -9.06
CA ILE A 151 25.18 9.86 -9.17
C ILE A 151 25.77 11.28 -9.09
N ASN A 152 26.87 11.45 -8.37
CA ASN A 152 27.55 12.75 -8.24
C ASN A 152 28.27 13.18 -9.51
N ASN A 153 28.65 12.22 -10.36
CA ASN A 153 29.30 12.47 -11.64
C ASN A 153 28.29 12.71 -12.77
N MET A 154 27.00 12.58 -12.49
CA MET A 154 25.93 12.87 -13.47
C MET A 154 25.80 14.37 -13.67
N LYS A 155 25.73 14.80 -14.93
CA LYS A 155 25.65 16.20 -15.37
C LYS A 155 24.56 16.35 -16.44
N VAL A 156 24.13 17.57 -16.67
CA VAL A 156 23.29 17.89 -17.82
C VAL A 156 24.05 17.63 -19.13
N ASN A 157 23.31 17.32 -20.19
CA ASN A 157 23.85 17.20 -21.53
C ASN A 157 24.48 18.55 -21.95
N PRO A 158 25.77 18.61 -22.25
CA PRO A 158 26.48 19.86 -22.52
C PRO A 158 26.06 20.55 -23.82
N ALA A 159 25.32 19.87 -24.69
CA ALA A 159 24.80 20.43 -25.93
C ALA A 159 23.54 21.29 -25.74
N LEU A 160 22.81 21.15 -24.64
CA LEU A 160 21.56 21.84 -24.36
C LEU A 160 21.77 23.30 -23.98
N LYS A 161 20.83 24.17 -24.39
CA LYS A 161 20.86 25.61 -24.13
C LYS A 161 19.43 26.14 -23.88
N GLY A 162 19.37 27.35 -23.29
CA GLY A 162 18.09 28.01 -23.04
C GLY A 162 17.13 27.16 -22.23
N GLU A 163 15.89 27.09 -22.64
CA GLU A 163 14.82 26.34 -21.96
C GLU A 163 15.13 24.85 -21.81
N GLU A 164 15.74 24.23 -22.84
CA GLU A 164 16.12 22.82 -22.77
C GLU A 164 17.16 22.56 -21.66
N LEU A 165 18.09 23.50 -21.46
CA LEU A 165 19.08 23.41 -20.36
C LEU A 165 18.39 23.52 -18.99
N GLU A 166 17.41 24.43 -18.84
CA GLU A 166 16.63 24.57 -17.60
C GLU A 166 15.85 23.30 -17.29
N ARG A 167 15.19 22.73 -18.28
CA ARG A 167 14.50 21.43 -18.18
C ARG A 167 15.46 20.32 -17.75
N ALA A 168 16.61 20.23 -18.40
CA ALA A 168 17.64 19.22 -18.04
C ALA A 168 18.21 19.41 -16.62
N GLN A 169 18.30 20.64 -16.13
CA GLN A 169 18.67 20.92 -14.73
C GLN A 169 17.62 20.42 -13.75
N ALA A 170 16.32 20.62 -14.06
CA ALA A 170 15.23 20.08 -13.26
C ALA A 170 15.25 18.55 -13.27
N VAL A 171 15.42 17.92 -14.44
CA VAL A 171 15.57 16.46 -14.58
C VAL A 171 16.76 15.92 -13.76
N LEU A 172 17.90 16.60 -13.79
CA LEU A 172 19.07 16.20 -12.98
C LEU A 172 18.78 16.28 -11.48
N ALA A 173 18.13 17.34 -11.04
CA ALA A 173 17.74 17.50 -9.63
C ALA A 173 16.77 16.39 -9.19
N ALA A 174 15.74 16.12 -9.99
CA ALA A 174 14.77 15.04 -9.74
C ALA A 174 15.45 13.67 -9.72
N THR A 175 16.34 13.37 -10.69
CA THR A 175 17.09 12.11 -10.73
C THR A 175 17.88 11.87 -9.43
N LYS A 176 18.60 12.90 -8.96
CA LYS A 176 19.39 12.81 -7.72
C LYS A 176 18.52 12.65 -6.49
N ASP A 177 17.39 13.34 -6.45
CA ASP A 177 16.46 13.24 -5.32
C ASP A 177 15.76 11.87 -5.27
N ILE A 178 15.28 11.36 -6.41
CA ILE A 178 14.72 9.99 -6.54
C ILE A 178 15.76 8.95 -6.09
N TYR A 179 16.97 9.03 -6.59
CA TYR A 179 18.05 8.11 -6.22
C TYR A 179 18.33 8.15 -4.73
N ARG A 180 18.51 9.34 -4.15
CA ARG A 180 18.81 9.52 -2.72
C ARG A 180 17.70 8.97 -1.84
N ARG A 181 16.44 9.30 -2.13
CA ARG A 181 15.29 8.80 -1.36
C ARG A 181 15.15 7.30 -1.51
N GLY A 182 15.22 6.79 -2.73
CA GLY A 182 15.03 5.38 -3.01
C GLY A 182 16.12 4.50 -2.42
N THR A 183 17.39 4.89 -2.50
CA THR A 183 18.50 4.10 -1.94
C THR A 183 18.58 4.14 -0.41
N ASN A 184 17.83 5.01 0.24
CA ASN A 184 17.66 5.00 1.69
C ASN A 184 16.61 3.99 2.20
N TRP A 185 15.84 3.38 1.30
CA TRP A 185 14.93 2.30 1.67
C TRP A 185 15.72 1.03 2.00
N ASN A 186 15.40 0.42 3.14
CA ASN A 186 16.13 -0.75 3.65
C ASN A 186 15.23 -1.97 3.86
N GLU A 187 13.92 -1.81 3.66
CA GLU A 187 12.93 -2.87 3.81
C GLU A 187 11.84 -2.76 2.73
N LEU A 188 11.18 -3.87 2.45
CA LEU A 188 9.98 -3.89 1.62
C LEU A 188 8.84 -3.25 2.40
N LEU A 189 8.17 -2.26 1.79
CA LEU A 189 7.01 -1.62 2.38
C LEU A 189 5.75 -2.35 1.93
N GLU A 190 5.17 -3.16 2.84
CA GLU A 190 3.85 -3.72 2.62
C GLU A 190 2.77 -2.71 3.05
N PRO A 191 1.67 -2.58 2.28
CA PRO A 191 0.56 -1.73 2.66
C PRO A 191 -0.05 -2.21 3.96
N ASN A 192 -0.04 -1.37 4.97
CA ASN A 192 -0.68 -1.65 6.26
C ASN A 192 -1.42 -0.43 6.74
N ILE A 193 -2.64 -0.63 7.25
CA ILE A 193 -3.45 0.40 7.88
C ILE A 193 -3.81 -0.03 9.30
N THR A 194 -3.81 0.91 10.22
CA THR A 194 -4.24 0.70 11.60
C THR A 194 -5.16 1.81 12.07
N CYS A 195 -5.99 1.53 13.06
CA CYS A 195 -6.77 2.56 13.73
C CYS A 195 -6.85 2.20 15.22
N THR A 196 -6.27 3.06 16.04
CA THR A 196 -6.15 2.83 17.48
C THR A 196 -6.86 3.90 18.28
N PRO A 197 -7.63 3.53 19.31
CA PRO A 197 -8.22 4.49 20.23
C PRO A 197 -7.16 5.02 21.21
N ASP A 198 -7.37 6.25 21.70
CA ASP A 198 -6.56 6.86 22.77
C ASP A 198 -6.78 6.19 24.14
N ARG A 199 -7.95 5.60 24.34
CA ARG A 199 -8.38 4.90 25.57
C ARG A 199 -9.26 3.71 25.24
N SER A 200 -9.38 2.78 26.18
CA SER A 200 -10.25 1.60 26.04
C SER A 200 -11.75 1.97 26.03
N VAL A 201 -12.13 3.04 26.72
CA VAL A 201 -13.54 3.50 26.85
C VAL A 201 -13.61 5.02 26.64
N ALA A 202 -14.71 5.48 26.02
CA ALA A 202 -15.00 6.89 25.85
C ALA A 202 -15.13 7.60 27.22
N TYR A 203 -14.72 8.84 27.28
CA TYR A 203 -14.72 9.64 28.51
C TYR A 203 -15.57 10.90 28.37
N ASP A 204 -15.99 11.42 29.53
CA ASP A 204 -16.89 12.55 29.62
C ASP A 204 -16.27 13.86 29.11
N VAL A 205 -17.04 14.56 28.28
CA VAL A 205 -16.68 15.88 27.74
C VAL A 205 -17.91 16.78 27.60
N THR A 206 -17.70 18.09 27.60
CA THR A 206 -18.74 19.07 27.28
C THR A 206 -18.44 19.71 25.92
N ILE A 207 -19.35 19.58 24.96
CA ILE A 207 -19.24 20.19 23.64
C ILE A 207 -20.42 21.14 23.47
N ASN A 208 -20.14 22.44 23.28
CA ASN A 208 -21.16 23.50 23.13
C ASN A 208 -22.24 23.49 24.22
N GLY A 209 -21.84 23.20 25.47
CA GLY A 209 -22.75 23.16 26.62
C GLY A 209 -23.55 21.85 26.78
N GLN A 210 -23.40 20.90 25.88
CA GLN A 210 -24.03 19.57 25.95
C GLN A 210 -23.02 18.53 26.45
N GLN A 211 -23.51 17.56 27.22
CA GLN A 211 -22.71 16.48 27.78
C GLN A 211 -22.60 15.30 26.83
N TYR A 212 -21.37 14.89 26.55
CA TYR A 212 -21.05 13.73 25.72
C TYR A 212 -20.03 12.82 26.42
N GLN A 213 -19.92 11.59 25.94
CA GLN A 213 -18.67 10.83 26.02
C GLN A 213 -17.97 10.88 24.67
N GLN A 214 -16.64 10.95 24.66
CA GLN A 214 -15.85 10.88 23.43
C GLN A 214 -14.74 9.86 23.56
N GLN A 215 -14.37 9.26 22.41
CA GLN A 215 -13.14 8.47 22.24
C GLN A 215 -12.43 9.00 21.00
N ILE A 216 -11.12 9.26 21.14
CA ILE A 216 -10.29 9.76 20.04
C ILE A 216 -9.61 8.55 19.38
N PHE A 217 -9.55 8.58 18.07
CA PHE A 217 -8.90 7.56 17.27
C PHE A 217 -7.80 8.17 16.43
N THR A 218 -6.73 7.40 16.26
CA THR A 218 -5.65 7.69 15.31
C THR A 218 -5.67 6.62 14.23
N PHE A 219 -6.05 7.00 13.00
CA PHE A 219 -5.83 6.22 11.81
C PHE A 219 -4.40 6.42 11.32
N TRP A 220 -3.75 5.35 10.90
CA TRP A 220 -2.40 5.41 10.36
C TRP A 220 -2.23 4.42 9.21
N SER A 221 -1.43 4.80 8.20
CA SER A 221 -1.04 3.97 7.08
C SER A 221 0.47 4.07 6.88
N LYS A 222 1.13 2.94 6.70
CA LYS A 222 2.57 2.89 6.41
C LYS A 222 2.88 3.40 5.00
N THR A 223 1.99 3.15 4.04
CA THR A 223 2.13 3.60 2.66
C THR A 223 1.16 4.73 2.34
N TRP A 224 1.41 5.45 1.27
CA TRP A 224 0.59 6.59 0.89
C TRP A 224 -0.87 6.18 0.67
N VAL A 225 -1.78 6.95 1.27
CA VAL A 225 -3.23 6.85 1.07
C VAL A 225 -3.59 7.64 -0.17
N CYS A 226 -4.20 6.98 -1.16
CA CYS A 226 -4.58 7.61 -2.42
C CYS A 226 -5.60 8.72 -2.18
N ASP A 227 -5.40 9.86 -2.83
CA ASP A 227 -6.22 11.06 -2.67
C ASP A 227 -6.29 11.56 -1.21
N TYR A 228 -5.42 11.06 -0.33
CA TYR A 228 -5.43 11.34 1.12
C TYR A 228 -6.77 11.04 1.79
N HIS A 229 -7.57 10.13 1.22
CA HIS A 229 -8.96 9.90 1.57
C HIS A 229 -9.17 8.51 2.19
N VAL A 230 -9.77 8.47 3.39
CA VAL A 230 -10.19 7.24 4.08
C VAL A 230 -11.67 7.35 4.40
N SER A 231 -12.50 6.50 3.80
CA SER A 231 -13.92 6.42 4.17
C SER A 231 -14.06 5.82 5.56
N VAL A 232 -14.92 6.41 6.39
CA VAL A 232 -15.26 5.91 7.72
C VAL A 232 -16.78 5.93 7.94
N SER A 233 -17.30 4.86 8.55
CA SER A 233 -18.73 4.73 8.88
C SER A 233 -18.92 3.79 10.06
N PHE A 234 -20.12 3.80 10.65
CA PHE A 234 -20.54 2.71 11.52
C PHE A 234 -20.89 1.49 10.68
N THR A 235 -20.42 0.31 11.10
CA THR A 235 -20.68 -0.96 10.38
C THR A 235 -22.16 -1.32 10.42
N ASP A 236 -22.82 -1.11 11.57
CA ASP A 236 -24.26 -1.27 11.73
C ASP A 236 -24.87 0.00 12.32
N PRO A 237 -25.35 0.93 11.49
CA PRO A 237 -25.94 2.17 11.96
C PRO A 237 -27.20 1.99 12.86
N ALA A 238 -27.90 0.84 12.76
CA ALA A 238 -29.11 0.58 13.54
C ALA A 238 -28.79 0.25 15.00
N SER A 239 -27.58 -0.23 15.30
CA SER A 239 -27.12 -0.55 16.66
C SER A 239 -26.50 0.64 17.40
N VAL A 240 -26.34 1.78 16.72
CA VAL A 240 -25.67 2.96 17.27
C VAL A 240 -26.61 3.75 18.18
N PRO A 241 -26.19 4.14 19.41
CA PRO A 241 -26.99 5.00 20.29
C PRO A 241 -27.40 6.31 19.58
N ALA A 242 -28.65 6.75 19.81
CA ALA A 242 -29.20 7.90 19.13
C ALA A 242 -28.34 9.17 19.29
N GLY A 243 -28.04 9.84 18.17
CA GLY A 243 -27.21 11.06 18.15
C GLY A 243 -25.72 10.83 18.27
N THR A 244 -25.23 9.59 18.28
CA THR A 244 -23.79 9.28 18.17
C THR A 244 -23.28 9.70 16.81
N LYS A 245 -22.09 10.27 16.77
CA LYS A 245 -21.47 10.80 15.54
C LYS A 245 -20.00 10.48 15.45
N ILE A 246 -19.54 10.35 14.21
CA ILE A 246 -18.11 10.41 13.86
C ILE A 246 -17.82 11.85 13.48
N VAL A 247 -16.85 12.47 14.16
CA VAL A 247 -16.53 13.90 13.99
C VAL A 247 -15.02 14.10 13.85
N ASP A 248 -14.61 15.18 13.17
CA ASP A 248 -13.22 15.64 13.16
C ASP A 248 -12.79 16.19 14.54
N MET A 249 -11.54 16.62 14.63
CA MET A 249 -11.01 17.18 15.88
C MET A 249 -11.67 18.53 16.26
N GLN A 250 -12.36 19.19 15.32
CA GLN A 250 -13.14 20.42 15.51
C GLN A 250 -14.63 20.17 15.80
N ASN A 251 -15.06 18.91 15.90
CA ASN A 251 -16.43 18.43 16.13
C ASN A 251 -17.38 18.59 14.93
N ASN A 252 -16.87 18.73 13.71
CA ASN A 252 -17.70 18.65 12.51
C ASN A 252 -17.95 17.18 12.17
N GLU A 253 -19.17 16.84 11.82
CA GLU A 253 -19.53 15.48 11.40
C GLU A 253 -18.86 15.11 10.07
N ILE A 254 -18.27 13.92 10.01
CA ILE A 254 -17.51 13.44 8.86
C ILE A 254 -17.92 12.03 8.45
N THR A 255 -17.75 11.72 7.18
CA THR A 255 -17.86 10.38 6.58
C THR A 255 -16.53 9.91 5.97
N ALA A 256 -15.52 10.75 6.03
CA ALA A 256 -14.18 10.46 5.55
C ALA A 256 -13.14 11.24 6.35
N LEU A 257 -11.96 10.63 6.48
CA LEU A 257 -10.77 11.24 7.05
C LEU A 257 -9.89 11.76 5.92
N LYS A 258 -9.25 12.89 6.14
CA LYS A 258 -8.16 13.38 5.30
C LYS A 258 -6.84 13.08 6.02
N THR A 259 -6.01 12.23 5.43
CA THR A 259 -4.70 11.90 6.01
C THR A 259 -3.66 12.96 5.67
N GLU A 260 -2.67 13.10 6.56
CA GLU A 260 -1.51 13.95 6.37
C GLU A 260 -0.23 13.11 6.54
N ALA A 261 0.85 13.53 5.88
CA ALA A 261 2.14 12.88 6.05
C ALA A 261 2.65 13.06 7.49
N THR A 262 3.10 11.97 8.09
CA THR A 262 3.78 11.90 9.39
C THR A 262 5.25 11.55 9.16
N GLY A 263 6.05 11.41 10.23
CA GLY A 263 7.47 11.08 10.10
C GLY A 263 7.76 9.72 9.45
N ASP A 264 6.83 8.77 9.55
CA ASP A 264 6.98 7.36 9.19
C ASP A 264 5.80 6.77 8.40
N GLY A 265 4.83 7.62 8.01
CA GLY A 265 3.64 7.20 7.26
C GLY A 265 2.64 8.33 7.06
N TYR A 266 1.37 7.99 7.06
CA TYR A 266 0.25 8.90 6.82
C TYR A 266 -0.82 8.69 7.87
N GLY A 267 -1.27 9.74 8.52
CA GLY A 267 -2.19 9.65 9.65
C GLY A 267 -3.32 10.65 9.62
N ALA A 268 -4.38 10.35 10.38
CA ALA A 268 -5.48 11.26 10.66
C ALA A 268 -6.06 10.97 12.05
N GLN A 269 -6.54 12.02 12.73
CA GLN A 269 -7.26 11.85 13.98
C GLN A 269 -8.73 12.24 13.81
N PHE A 270 -9.59 11.54 14.53
CA PHE A 270 -11.02 11.81 14.58
C PHE A 270 -11.59 11.37 15.93
N LYS A 271 -12.87 11.64 16.17
CA LYS A 271 -13.55 11.27 17.40
C LYS A 271 -14.87 10.57 17.10
N VAL A 272 -15.24 9.64 17.99
CA VAL A 272 -16.62 9.19 18.14
C VAL A 272 -17.19 9.87 19.38
N ILE A 273 -18.34 10.53 19.25
CA ILE A 273 -19.02 11.23 20.35
C ILE A 273 -20.40 10.62 20.59
N TYR A 274 -20.71 10.38 21.85
CA TYR A 274 -21.96 9.79 22.33
C TYR A 274 -22.70 10.79 23.21
N PRO A 275 -23.94 11.21 22.89
CA PRO A 275 -24.73 12.02 23.82
C PRO A 275 -24.95 11.25 25.14
N LYS A 276 -24.59 11.82 26.28
CA LYS A 276 -24.76 11.14 27.59
C LYS A 276 -26.21 10.74 27.86
N SER A 277 -27.18 11.48 27.36
CA SER A 277 -28.59 11.13 27.47
C SER A 277 -29.00 9.84 26.73
N ALA A 278 -28.28 9.53 25.65
CA ALA A 278 -28.56 8.33 24.84
C ALA A 278 -27.91 7.06 25.39
N ILE A 279 -26.86 7.20 26.23
CA ILE A 279 -26.09 6.08 26.79
C ILE A 279 -26.26 5.96 28.33
N ALA A 280 -27.16 6.75 28.93
CA ALA A 280 -27.33 6.78 30.38
C ALA A 280 -27.66 5.41 30.96
N GLY A 281 -26.80 4.91 31.89
CA GLY A 281 -26.95 3.61 32.54
C GLY A 281 -26.69 2.40 31.63
N THR A 282 -26.10 2.61 30.46
CA THR A 282 -25.71 1.52 29.54
C THR A 282 -24.24 1.55 29.22
N ASN A 283 -23.66 0.39 29.03
CA ASN A 283 -22.33 0.18 28.49
C ASN A 283 -22.46 -0.56 27.17
N GLY A 284 -21.59 -0.26 26.22
CA GLY A 284 -21.61 -0.93 24.93
C GLY A 284 -20.49 -0.49 24.00
N SER A 285 -20.49 -1.07 22.82
CA SER A 285 -19.56 -0.71 21.77
C SER A 285 -20.26 -0.60 20.43
N VAL A 286 -19.72 0.25 19.57
CA VAL A 286 -20.11 0.37 18.16
C VAL A 286 -18.92 0.05 17.28
N GLN A 287 -19.16 -0.69 16.22
CA GLN A 287 -18.11 -1.03 15.27
C GLN A 287 -17.98 0.06 14.21
N LEU A 288 -16.74 0.50 14.00
CA LEU A 288 -16.36 1.39 12.91
C LEU A 288 -15.78 0.56 11.76
N SER A 289 -16.07 0.96 10.54
CA SER A 289 -15.55 0.38 9.31
C SER A 289 -14.80 1.44 8.51
N PHE A 290 -13.63 1.09 8.01
CA PHE A 290 -12.78 1.93 7.18
C PHE A 290 -12.56 1.28 5.84
N SER A 291 -12.45 2.09 4.79
CA SER A 291 -12.05 1.65 3.46
C SER A 291 -11.22 2.74 2.79
N THR A 292 -10.08 2.36 2.27
CA THR A 292 -9.21 3.27 1.54
C THR A 292 -8.37 2.51 0.51
N ASN A 293 -7.87 3.22 -0.50
CA ASN A 293 -6.85 2.69 -1.39
C ASN A 293 -5.48 3.19 -0.91
N VAL A 294 -4.55 2.27 -0.75
CA VAL A 294 -3.17 2.57 -0.38
C VAL A 294 -2.22 2.07 -1.46
N TYR A 295 -1.05 2.70 -1.58
CA TYR A 295 -0.05 2.26 -2.53
C TYR A 295 0.53 0.90 -2.13
N LYS A 296 0.53 -0.04 -3.08
CA LYS A 296 1.19 -1.34 -3.00
C LYS A 296 2.39 -1.32 -3.94
N TYR A 297 3.58 -1.15 -3.41
CA TYR A 297 4.81 -1.08 -4.21
C TYR A 297 5.22 -2.49 -4.67
N ALA A 298 4.76 -2.90 -5.84
CA ALA A 298 5.12 -4.18 -6.45
C ALA A 298 5.70 -3.95 -7.85
N ILE A 299 6.96 -4.32 -8.02
CA ILE A 299 7.67 -4.21 -9.29
C ILE A 299 8.00 -5.61 -9.79
N PHE A 300 7.71 -5.87 -11.05
CA PHE A 300 8.01 -7.13 -11.71
C PHE A 300 9.11 -6.97 -12.74
N TYR A 301 9.95 -7.99 -12.86
CA TYR A 301 10.84 -8.15 -13.99
C TYR A 301 10.09 -8.82 -15.13
N ALA A 302 10.08 -8.15 -16.28
CA ALA A 302 9.51 -8.66 -17.51
C ALA A 302 10.63 -9.12 -18.44
N THR A 303 10.58 -10.39 -18.85
CA THR A 303 11.54 -11.02 -19.78
C THR A 303 10.89 -11.22 -21.15
N CYS A 304 11.66 -11.05 -22.23
CA CYS A 304 11.13 -11.19 -23.59
C CYS A 304 10.57 -12.58 -23.82
N ALA A 305 9.29 -12.68 -24.22
CA ALA A 305 8.60 -13.93 -24.56
C ALA A 305 8.83 -14.37 -26.02
N GLU A 306 9.31 -13.45 -26.87
CA GLU A 306 9.50 -13.68 -28.31
C GLU A 306 10.97 -13.81 -28.70
N VAL A 307 11.76 -14.53 -27.89
CA VAL A 307 13.24 -14.68 -28.09
C VAL A 307 13.55 -15.33 -29.44
N ASP A 308 12.74 -16.27 -29.89
CA ASP A 308 12.93 -16.95 -31.18
C ASP A 308 12.83 -16.00 -32.38
N LYS A 309 12.03 -14.93 -32.24
CA LYS A 309 11.79 -13.94 -33.29
C LYS A 309 12.81 -12.79 -33.26
N TYR A 310 13.15 -12.32 -32.10
CA TYR A 310 13.92 -11.09 -31.94
C TYR A 310 15.32 -11.28 -31.34
N GLY A 311 15.64 -12.50 -30.87
CA GLY A 311 16.82 -12.78 -30.10
C GLY A 311 16.71 -12.27 -28.66
N GLN A 312 17.84 -12.24 -27.94
CA GLN A 312 17.87 -11.75 -26.58
C GLN A 312 17.68 -10.24 -26.56
N LEU A 313 16.60 -9.79 -25.92
CA LEU A 313 16.33 -8.39 -25.62
C LEU A 313 16.53 -8.11 -24.13
N GLN A 314 16.73 -6.83 -23.78
CA GLN A 314 16.82 -6.43 -22.39
C GLN A 314 15.51 -6.67 -21.63
N ASN A 315 15.64 -6.95 -20.35
CA ASN A 315 14.49 -7.04 -19.44
C ASN A 315 13.97 -5.65 -19.08
N TYR A 316 12.72 -5.62 -18.62
CA TYR A 316 12.09 -4.40 -18.15
C TYR A 316 11.60 -4.57 -16.72
N MET A 317 11.58 -3.47 -15.98
CA MET A 317 10.84 -3.35 -14.74
C MET A 317 9.51 -2.69 -15.05
N VAL A 318 8.44 -3.29 -14.55
CA VAL A 318 7.09 -2.81 -14.70
C VAL A 318 6.40 -2.79 -13.34
N ASP A 319 5.69 -1.69 -13.08
CA ASP A 319 4.85 -1.54 -11.90
C ASP A 319 3.44 -2.02 -12.25
N THR A 320 2.70 -2.49 -11.25
CA THR A 320 1.26 -2.78 -11.39
C THR A 320 0.43 -1.52 -11.18
N ASP A 321 -0.88 -1.64 -11.05
CA ASP A 321 -1.69 -0.59 -10.41
C ASP A 321 -1.14 -0.47 -8.98
N PRO A 322 -0.49 0.66 -8.64
CA PRO A 322 0.22 0.76 -7.37
C PRO A 322 -0.72 0.78 -6.17
N THR A 323 -2.03 0.57 -6.36
CA THR A 323 -3.01 0.70 -5.30
C THR A 323 -3.71 -0.61 -4.98
N VAL A 324 -3.93 -0.83 -3.69
CA VAL A 324 -4.77 -1.91 -3.18
C VAL A 324 -5.82 -1.33 -2.24
N ASN A 325 -7.06 -1.83 -2.33
CA ASN A 325 -8.09 -1.47 -1.38
C ASN A 325 -7.85 -2.19 -0.06
N LYS A 326 -7.66 -1.42 1.01
CA LYS A 326 -7.55 -1.93 2.37
C LYS A 326 -8.81 -1.60 3.16
N ARG A 327 -9.23 -2.56 3.97
CA ARG A 327 -10.36 -2.43 4.89
C ARG A 327 -9.89 -2.70 6.30
N LEU A 328 -10.48 -1.99 7.25
CA LEU A 328 -10.19 -2.14 8.66
C LEU A 328 -11.49 -1.97 9.44
N SER A 329 -11.64 -2.69 10.52
CA SER A 329 -12.70 -2.45 11.51
C SER A 329 -12.10 -2.30 12.89
N THR A 330 -12.65 -1.39 13.67
CA THR A 330 -12.32 -1.23 15.10
C THR A 330 -13.59 -0.93 15.91
N TYR A 331 -13.48 -0.96 17.23
CA TYR A 331 -14.61 -0.68 18.11
C TYR A 331 -14.38 0.62 18.87
N SER A 332 -15.46 1.40 18.99
CA SER A 332 -15.58 2.49 19.94
C SER A 332 -16.48 2.07 21.08
N THR A 333 -15.98 2.18 22.31
CA THR A 333 -16.66 1.69 23.53
C THR A 333 -17.10 2.87 24.39
N TYR A 334 -18.34 2.82 24.88
CA TYR A 334 -18.93 3.85 25.74
C TYR A 334 -19.48 3.24 27.05
N GLY A 335 -19.64 4.06 28.05
CA GLY A 335 -20.22 3.65 29.34
C GLY A 335 -19.44 4.16 30.55
N SER A 336 -19.47 3.45 31.66
CA SER A 336 -18.71 3.80 32.86
C SER A 336 -17.23 3.40 32.69
N ASP A 337 -16.33 4.16 33.33
CA ASP A 337 -14.87 3.90 33.33
C ASP A 337 -14.48 2.59 34.05
N GLU A 338 -15.42 1.91 34.70
CA GLU A 338 -15.21 0.56 35.21
C GLU A 338 -15.15 -0.38 34.01
N PRO A 339 -14.09 -1.17 33.84
CA PRO A 339 -14.04 -2.19 32.81
C PRO A 339 -15.10 -3.25 33.12
N THR A 340 -16.29 -3.05 32.62
CA THR A 340 -17.24 -4.16 32.53
C THR A 340 -16.60 -5.15 31.56
N ASP A 341 -16.51 -6.42 31.97
CA ASP A 341 -16.02 -7.52 31.17
C ASP A 341 -16.47 -7.31 29.72
N LEU A 342 -15.51 -6.92 28.86
CA LEU A 342 -15.73 -6.99 27.42
C LEU A 342 -16.23 -8.41 27.17
N PRO A 343 -17.32 -8.61 26.41
CA PRO A 343 -17.71 -9.96 26.06
C PRO A 343 -16.46 -10.64 25.53
N GLU A 344 -16.07 -11.74 26.18
CA GLU A 344 -14.84 -12.49 25.86
C GLU A 344 -14.92 -13.09 24.46
N THR A 345 -14.98 -12.25 23.45
CA THR A 345 -14.76 -12.60 22.05
C THR A 345 -13.32 -12.24 21.69
N GLY A 346 -12.39 -12.84 22.40
CA GLY A 346 -10.97 -12.70 22.14
C GLY A 346 -10.39 -14.03 21.65
N LEU A 347 -9.48 -13.98 20.70
CA LEU A 347 -8.64 -15.11 20.36
C LEU A 347 -7.47 -15.16 21.37
N ILE A 348 -7.44 -16.20 22.21
CA ILE A 348 -6.28 -16.46 23.07
C ILE A 348 -5.40 -17.50 22.37
N ILE A 349 -4.24 -17.07 21.91
CA ILE A 349 -3.20 -17.98 21.39
C ILE A 349 -2.25 -18.29 22.53
N ARG A 350 -2.05 -19.60 22.82
CA ARG A 350 -1.08 -20.04 23.82
C ARG A 350 0.06 -20.78 23.15
N LYS A 351 1.28 -20.35 23.40
CA LYS A 351 2.50 -20.99 22.92
C LYS A 351 3.20 -21.72 24.02
N TYR A 352 3.56 -22.98 23.74
CA TYR A 352 4.31 -23.83 24.62
C TYR A 352 5.60 -24.30 23.96
N GLU A 353 6.59 -24.63 24.76
CA GLU A 353 7.78 -25.29 24.28
C GLU A 353 7.43 -26.68 23.70
N THR A 354 8.02 -27.00 22.55
CA THR A 354 7.67 -28.23 21.80
C THR A 354 7.81 -29.49 22.65
N GLY A 355 6.71 -30.24 22.77
CA GLY A 355 6.66 -31.47 23.55
C GLY A 355 6.51 -31.28 25.09
N THR A 356 6.25 -30.06 25.54
CA THR A 356 6.04 -29.73 26.95
C THR A 356 4.74 -28.94 27.16
N THR A 357 4.40 -28.67 28.42
CA THR A 357 3.34 -27.74 28.84
C THR A 357 3.90 -26.43 29.38
N LEU A 358 5.21 -26.18 29.20
CA LEU A 358 5.86 -24.97 29.65
C LEU A 358 5.50 -23.79 28.70
N PRO A 359 4.94 -22.70 29.25
CA PRO A 359 4.65 -21.50 28.45
C PRO A 359 5.94 -20.92 27.85
N LEU A 360 5.86 -20.50 26.58
CA LEU A 360 6.97 -19.86 25.90
C LEU A 360 6.74 -18.36 25.88
N GLU A 361 7.52 -17.60 26.65
CA GLU A 361 7.49 -16.13 26.65
C GLU A 361 8.27 -15.56 25.46
N GLY A 362 7.80 -14.42 24.93
CA GLY A 362 8.48 -13.70 23.86
C GLY A 362 8.31 -14.31 22.47
N ALA A 363 7.49 -15.36 22.29
CA ALA A 363 7.18 -15.87 20.96
C ALA A 363 6.35 -14.85 20.19
N LEU A 364 6.80 -14.47 19.00
CA LEU A 364 6.12 -13.53 18.14
C LEU A 364 5.04 -14.24 17.31
N PHE A 365 3.86 -13.61 17.23
CA PHE A 365 2.75 -14.03 16.40
C PHE A 365 2.34 -12.87 15.52
N GLU A 366 2.29 -13.12 14.24
CA GLU A 366 1.56 -12.28 13.31
C GLU A 366 0.14 -12.83 13.21
N VAL A 367 -0.84 -11.98 13.51
CA VAL A 367 -2.25 -12.31 13.34
C VAL A 367 -2.71 -11.62 12.07
N VAL A 368 -3.21 -12.40 11.11
CA VAL A 368 -3.65 -11.92 9.82
C VAL A 368 -5.12 -12.27 9.59
N TRP A 369 -5.82 -11.45 8.83
CA TRP A 369 -7.14 -11.77 8.30
C TRP A 369 -7.04 -12.88 7.24
N PRO A 370 -8.14 -13.58 6.93
CA PRO A 370 -8.15 -14.60 5.86
C PRO A 370 -7.76 -14.06 4.47
N ASP A 371 -7.85 -12.76 4.26
CA ASP A 371 -7.43 -12.04 3.05
C ASP A 371 -5.93 -11.67 3.05
N GLY A 372 -5.19 -12.07 4.10
CA GLY A 372 -3.76 -11.80 4.24
C GLY A 372 -3.41 -10.49 4.95
N ASP A 373 -4.39 -9.65 5.28
CA ASP A 373 -4.13 -8.39 5.98
C ASP A 373 -3.70 -8.63 7.42
N THR A 374 -2.59 -8.02 7.84
CA THR A 374 -2.07 -8.14 9.20
C THR A 374 -2.96 -7.39 10.19
N ILE A 375 -3.50 -8.11 11.20
CA ILE A 375 -4.20 -7.52 12.34
C ILE A 375 -3.19 -6.91 13.31
N GLY A 376 -2.06 -7.59 13.51
CA GLY A 376 -0.98 -7.12 14.37
C GLY A 376 0.10 -8.15 14.62
N LEU A 377 1.22 -7.67 15.16
CA LEU A 377 2.31 -8.50 15.68
C LEU A 377 2.24 -8.49 17.20
N PHE A 378 2.15 -9.67 17.81
CA PHE A 378 1.99 -9.85 19.24
C PHE A 378 3.12 -10.73 19.79
N ALA A 379 3.62 -10.39 20.99
CA ALA A 379 4.56 -11.24 21.72
C ALA A 379 3.83 -11.97 22.86
N SER A 380 4.09 -13.27 23.02
CA SER A 380 3.55 -14.01 24.16
C SER A 380 4.15 -13.50 25.47
N ASN A 381 3.31 -13.39 26.49
CA ASN A 381 3.71 -13.07 27.87
C ASN A 381 4.27 -14.28 28.63
N GLY A 382 4.61 -14.11 29.91
CA GLY A 382 5.12 -15.18 30.77
C GLY A 382 4.16 -16.37 30.99
N SER A 383 2.89 -16.26 30.59
CA SER A 383 1.90 -17.35 30.54
C SER A 383 1.79 -17.96 29.13
N GLY A 384 2.63 -17.54 28.17
CA GLY A 384 2.63 -18.00 26.79
C GLY A 384 1.46 -17.44 25.94
N GLN A 385 0.75 -16.43 26.40
CA GLN A 385 -0.44 -15.81 25.76
C GLN A 385 -0.07 -14.54 25.02
#